data_5f5c2f2897d2a320fc51d4433c9d9153
#
_entry.id   5f5c2f2897d2a320fc51d4433c9d9153
#
_cell.length_a   1.000
_cell.length_b   1.000
_cell.length_c   1.000
_cell.angle_alpha   90.00
_cell.angle_beta   90.00
_cell.angle_gamma   90.00
#
_symmetry.space_group_name_H-M   'P 1'
#
loop_
_entity.id
_entity.type
_entity.pdbx_description
1 polymer ?
#
loop_
_entity_poly.entity_id
_entity_poly.type
_entity_poly.pdbx_seq_one_letter_code
_entity_poly.pdbx_strand_id
1 'polypeptide(L)'
;SGKSYAIINNYIKQQIEKSFAMYIYDYKFPDLSEIAYNHLRQHLDAYPVKPQFFVINFDDPRRSHRCNPIHPDFMTDISDAYEAAYTIMLNLNKSWVQKQGDFFVESPIILLAAIIWFLRIYEDGRYCTFPHAVEFLNRPYAQIFPILTSYDELANYLSPFMDAWEGGAQEQLQVRP
;
A
#
# COMPACT_ATOMS: atom_id res chain seq x y z
N SER A 1 21.29 -8.22 -22.59
CA SER A 1 21.20 -9.60 -23.07
C SER A 1 20.15 -9.69 -24.16
N GLY A 2 20.32 -10.58 -25.15
CA GLY A 2 19.40 -10.73 -26.28
C GLY A 2 17.93 -11.02 -25.89
N LYS A 3 17.68 -11.52 -24.68
CA LYS A 3 16.34 -11.80 -24.17
C LYS A 3 15.44 -10.56 -24.06
N SER A 4 15.96 -9.44 -23.55
CA SER A 4 15.18 -8.20 -23.46
C SER A 4 14.78 -7.70 -24.85
N TYR A 5 15.73 -7.69 -25.77
CA TYR A 5 15.48 -7.22 -27.13
C TYR A 5 14.54 -8.16 -27.92
N ALA A 6 14.81 -9.47 -27.90
CA ALA A 6 14.06 -10.42 -28.73
C ALA A 6 12.67 -10.77 -28.19
N ILE A 7 12.46 -10.72 -26.88
CA ILE A 7 11.21 -11.19 -26.24
C ILE A 7 10.46 -10.05 -25.59
N ILE A 8 11.10 -9.35 -24.62
CA ILE A 8 10.38 -8.40 -23.77
C ILE A 8 9.88 -7.19 -24.54
N ASN A 9 10.71 -6.62 -25.43
CA ASN A 9 10.31 -5.47 -26.26
C ASN A 9 9.14 -5.80 -27.17
N ASN A 10 9.16 -6.98 -27.79
CA ASN A 10 8.07 -7.43 -28.64
C ASN A 10 6.78 -7.71 -27.82
N TYR A 11 6.94 -8.24 -26.61
CA TYR A 11 5.80 -8.46 -25.72
C TYR A 11 5.16 -7.14 -25.30
N ILE A 12 5.95 -6.15 -24.86
CA ILE A 12 5.46 -4.80 -24.51
C ILE A 12 4.69 -4.20 -25.68
N LYS A 13 5.28 -4.24 -26.90
CA LYS A 13 4.63 -3.72 -28.10
C LYS A 13 3.28 -4.39 -28.35
N GLN A 14 3.23 -5.72 -28.36
CA GLN A 14 1.99 -6.46 -28.61
C GLN A 14 0.91 -6.20 -27.57
N GLN A 15 1.26 -6.04 -26.30
CA GLN A 15 0.27 -5.74 -25.24
C GLN A 15 -0.29 -4.32 -25.39
N ILE A 16 0.52 -3.35 -25.77
CA ILE A 16 0.08 -1.99 -26.05
C ILE A 16 -0.84 -1.95 -27.28
N GLU A 17 -0.48 -2.63 -28.37
CA GLU A 17 -1.32 -2.74 -29.57
C GLU A 17 -2.69 -3.39 -29.30
N LYS A 18 -2.75 -4.28 -28.30
CA LYS A 18 -4.01 -4.91 -27.84
C LYS A 18 -4.76 -4.12 -26.77
N SER A 19 -4.28 -2.93 -26.42
CA SER A 19 -4.87 -2.04 -25.41
C SER A 19 -4.93 -2.63 -23.99
N PHE A 20 -3.98 -3.49 -23.63
CA PHE A 20 -3.90 -4.06 -22.29
C PHE A 20 -3.16 -3.14 -21.32
N ALA A 21 -3.65 -3.10 -20.07
CA ALA A 21 -2.88 -2.57 -18.95
C ALA A 21 -1.73 -3.52 -18.60
N MET A 22 -0.59 -2.97 -18.16
CA MET A 22 0.56 -3.78 -17.80
C MET A 22 1.38 -3.15 -16.67
N TYR A 23 2.09 -4.00 -15.94
CA TYR A 23 3.15 -3.63 -15.02
C TYR A 23 4.48 -4.09 -15.60
N ILE A 24 5.47 -3.18 -15.63
CA ILE A 24 6.81 -3.45 -16.18
C ILE A 24 7.85 -3.22 -15.09
N TYR A 25 8.58 -4.27 -14.74
CA TYR A 25 9.76 -4.15 -13.88
C TYR A 25 10.99 -3.86 -14.72
N ASP A 26 11.46 -2.61 -14.66
CA ASP A 26 12.58 -2.11 -15.44
C ASP A 26 13.85 -2.03 -14.57
N TYR A 27 14.57 -3.14 -14.46
CA TYR A 27 15.79 -3.21 -13.65
C TYR A 27 16.92 -2.28 -14.15
N LYS A 28 16.92 -1.98 -15.46
CA LYS A 28 17.90 -1.08 -16.10
C LYS A 28 17.24 0.22 -16.54
N PHE A 29 16.48 0.81 -15.65
CA PHE A 29 15.80 2.07 -15.95
C PHE A 29 16.74 3.07 -16.66
N PRO A 30 16.33 3.70 -17.79
CA PRO A 30 14.96 3.73 -18.34
C PRO A 30 14.70 2.81 -19.56
N ASP A 31 15.48 1.76 -19.79
CA ASP A 31 15.48 1.00 -21.05
C ASP A 31 14.08 0.54 -21.49
N LEU A 32 13.37 -0.21 -20.64
CA LEU A 32 12.01 -0.72 -20.95
C LEU A 32 10.94 0.35 -20.81
N SER A 33 11.14 1.28 -19.90
CA SER A 33 10.20 2.38 -19.64
C SER A 33 10.11 3.33 -20.84
N GLU A 34 11.23 3.67 -21.47
CA GLU A 34 11.25 4.49 -22.68
C GLU A 34 10.59 3.78 -23.86
N ILE A 35 10.86 2.49 -24.04
CA ILE A 35 10.24 1.67 -25.10
C ILE A 35 8.73 1.63 -24.89
N ALA A 36 8.26 1.33 -23.68
CA ALA A 36 6.85 1.25 -23.37
C ALA A 36 6.15 2.61 -23.56
N TYR A 37 6.74 3.69 -23.08
CA TYR A 37 6.20 5.02 -23.23
C TYR A 37 6.07 5.47 -24.70
N ASN A 38 7.11 5.23 -25.49
CA ASN A 38 7.11 5.60 -26.90
C ASN A 38 6.07 4.79 -27.71
N HIS A 39 5.94 3.50 -27.46
CA HIS A 39 4.91 2.68 -28.07
C HIS A 39 3.51 3.11 -27.63
N LEU A 40 3.29 3.38 -26.34
CA LEU A 40 2.02 3.85 -25.82
C LEU A 40 1.59 5.16 -26.50
N ARG A 41 2.49 6.12 -26.64
CA ARG A 41 2.21 7.40 -27.31
C ARG A 41 1.75 7.25 -28.75
N GLN A 42 2.22 6.23 -29.45
CA GLN A 42 1.84 5.96 -30.84
C GLN A 42 0.48 5.24 -30.97
N HIS A 43 -0.04 4.66 -29.87
CA HIS A 43 -1.25 3.84 -29.87
C HIS A 43 -2.32 4.34 -28.89
N LEU A 44 -2.27 5.60 -28.48
CA LEU A 44 -3.23 6.18 -27.51
C LEU A 44 -4.69 6.04 -27.99
N ASP A 45 -4.92 6.19 -29.29
CA ASP A 45 -6.26 6.16 -29.87
C ASP A 45 -6.85 4.73 -29.96
N ALA A 46 -6.04 3.70 -29.75
CA ALA A 46 -6.49 2.31 -29.70
C ALA A 46 -7.17 1.95 -28.37
N TYR A 47 -6.97 2.76 -27.33
CA TYR A 47 -7.51 2.47 -26.00
C TYR A 47 -8.94 3.04 -25.87
N PRO A 48 -9.90 2.25 -25.34
CA PRO A 48 -11.27 2.70 -25.11
C PRO A 48 -11.35 3.81 -24.03
N VAL A 49 -10.39 3.83 -23.11
CA VAL A 49 -10.20 4.89 -22.11
C VAL A 49 -8.75 5.33 -22.19
N LYS A 50 -8.50 6.64 -22.20
CA LYS A 50 -7.13 7.18 -22.30
C LYS A 50 -6.24 6.59 -21.22
N PRO A 51 -5.19 5.86 -21.59
CA PRO A 51 -4.30 5.22 -20.64
C PRO A 51 -3.42 6.25 -19.91
N GLN A 52 -3.06 5.94 -18.67
CA GLN A 52 -2.10 6.69 -17.88
C GLN A 52 -0.79 5.92 -17.81
N PHE A 53 0.33 6.62 -17.77
CA PHE A 53 1.65 6.04 -17.65
C PHE A 53 2.34 6.53 -16.38
N PHE A 54 2.64 5.61 -15.49
CA PHE A 54 3.30 5.91 -14.23
C PHE A 54 4.68 5.26 -14.17
N VAL A 55 5.63 5.96 -13.61
CA VAL A 55 6.98 5.46 -13.30
C VAL A 55 7.19 5.60 -11.81
N ILE A 56 7.52 4.49 -11.15
CA ILE A 56 7.97 4.47 -9.75
C ILE A 56 9.46 4.15 -9.76
N ASN A 57 10.27 5.15 -9.44
CA ASN A 57 11.72 5.05 -9.44
C ASN A 57 12.27 5.34 -8.03
N PHE A 58 12.76 4.32 -7.35
CA PHE A 58 13.32 4.43 -6.01
C PHE A 58 14.77 4.96 -6.01
N ASP A 59 15.50 4.81 -7.13
CA ASP A 59 16.89 5.26 -7.24
C ASP A 59 16.99 6.77 -7.49
N ASP A 60 16.04 7.35 -8.23
CA ASP A 60 15.95 8.80 -8.45
C ASP A 60 14.49 9.29 -8.26
N PRO A 61 14.11 9.71 -7.05
CA PRO A 61 12.77 10.24 -6.76
C PRO A 61 12.34 11.43 -7.61
N ARG A 62 13.28 12.17 -8.21
CA ARG A 62 12.98 13.30 -9.11
C ARG A 62 12.45 12.82 -10.47
N ARG A 63 12.73 11.57 -10.82
CA ARG A 63 12.25 10.89 -12.03
C ARG A 63 11.17 9.85 -11.71
N SER A 64 10.44 10.06 -10.62
CA SER A 64 9.39 9.16 -10.14
C SER A 64 8.07 9.92 -9.98
N HIS A 65 6.97 9.28 -10.36
CA HIS A 65 5.66 9.71 -9.92
C HIS A 65 5.47 9.39 -8.44
N ARG A 66 4.67 10.19 -7.77
CA ARG A 66 4.28 9.93 -6.39
C ARG A 66 3.11 8.95 -6.38
N CYS A 67 3.18 7.99 -5.49
CA CYS A 67 2.14 7.01 -5.26
C CYS A 67 1.73 7.04 -3.79
N ASN A 68 0.43 7.06 -3.53
CA ASN A 68 -0.11 6.85 -2.19
C ASN A 68 -0.67 5.42 -2.12
N PRO A 69 -0.01 4.47 -1.43
CA PRO A 69 -0.45 3.08 -1.37
C PRO A 69 -1.76 2.89 -0.60
N ILE A 70 -2.17 3.89 0.18
CA ILE A 70 -3.40 3.90 0.97
C ILE A 70 -4.33 5.04 0.52
N HIS A 71 -4.45 5.25 -0.80
CA HIS A 71 -5.31 6.31 -1.31
C HIS A 71 -6.79 6.03 -0.97
N PRO A 72 -7.54 7.00 -0.43
CA PRO A 72 -8.89 6.79 0.08
C PRO A 72 -9.88 6.26 -0.96
N ASP A 73 -9.72 6.62 -2.25
CA ASP A 73 -10.62 6.18 -3.33
C ASP A 73 -10.54 4.68 -3.62
N PHE A 74 -9.49 3.99 -3.16
CA PHE A 74 -9.31 2.55 -3.35
C PHE A 74 -9.75 1.72 -2.14
N MET A 75 -10.32 2.36 -1.11
CA MET A 75 -10.79 1.69 0.08
C MET A 75 -12.30 1.94 0.26
N THR A 76 -13.07 0.87 0.24
CA THR A 76 -14.53 0.88 0.35
C THR A 76 -15.00 0.46 1.75
N ASP A 77 -14.22 -0.39 2.42
CA ASP A 77 -14.47 -0.85 3.78
C ASP A 77 -13.16 -1.11 4.53
N ILE A 78 -13.26 -1.49 5.81
CA ILE A 78 -12.10 -1.70 6.69
C ILE A 78 -11.23 -2.89 6.25
N SER A 79 -11.75 -3.83 5.49
CA SER A 79 -10.97 -4.96 4.97
C SER A 79 -9.95 -4.52 3.93
N ASP A 80 -10.24 -3.48 3.14
CA ASP A 80 -9.27 -2.90 2.21
C ASP A 80 -8.10 -2.24 2.98
N ALA A 81 -8.40 -1.59 4.11
CA ALA A 81 -7.36 -1.04 4.99
C ALA A 81 -6.53 -2.14 5.65
N TYR A 82 -7.15 -3.27 6.02
CA TYR A 82 -6.44 -4.44 6.53
C TYR A 82 -5.50 -5.04 5.48
N GLU A 83 -5.96 -5.22 4.24
CA GLU A 83 -5.15 -5.72 3.13
C GLU A 83 -3.93 -4.83 2.86
N ALA A 84 -4.12 -3.50 2.89
CA ALA A 84 -3.04 -2.55 2.76
C ALA A 84 -2.03 -2.66 3.91
N ALA A 85 -2.50 -2.69 5.16
CA ALA A 85 -1.67 -2.85 6.35
C ALA A 85 -0.89 -4.17 6.33
N TYR A 86 -1.57 -5.27 6.02
CA TYR A 86 -1.01 -6.60 5.88
C TYR A 86 0.13 -6.62 4.87
N THR A 87 -0.11 -6.09 3.67
CA THR A 87 0.89 -6.01 2.60
C THR A 87 2.10 -5.18 3.03
N ILE A 88 1.90 -4.03 3.66
CA ILE A 88 2.97 -3.16 4.14
C ILE A 88 3.81 -3.89 5.19
N MET A 89 3.16 -4.44 6.22
CA MET A 89 3.84 -5.06 7.36
C MET A 89 4.62 -6.31 6.98
N LEU A 90 4.06 -7.18 6.12
CA LEU A 90 4.77 -8.37 5.65
C LEU A 90 5.95 -8.03 4.73
N ASN A 91 5.88 -6.95 3.96
CA ASN A 91 7.02 -6.50 3.16
C ASN A 91 8.13 -5.88 4.00
N LEU A 92 7.79 -5.21 5.11
CA LEU A 92 8.77 -4.70 6.08
C LEU A 92 9.46 -5.84 6.84
N ASN A 93 8.74 -6.91 7.16
CA ASN A 93 9.30 -8.05 7.88
C ASN A 93 8.90 -9.38 7.25
N LYS A 94 9.71 -9.86 6.31
CA LYS A 94 9.46 -11.11 5.57
C LYS A 94 9.35 -12.36 6.45
N SER A 95 9.93 -12.36 7.65
CA SER A 95 9.83 -13.50 8.58
C SER A 95 8.40 -13.68 9.11
N TRP A 96 7.59 -12.65 9.08
CA TRP A 96 6.19 -12.70 9.53
C TRP A 96 5.30 -13.54 8.61
N VAL A 97 5.68 -13.68 7.34
CA VAL A 97 4.96 -14.54 6.38
C VAL A 97 4.81 -15.98 6.89
N GLN A 98 5.81 -16.48 7.63
CA GLN A 98 5.79 -17.83 8.19
C GLN A 98 5.07 -17.93 9.54
N LYS A 99 4.67 -16.79 10.12
CA LYS A 99 4.03 -16.69 11.43
C LYS A 99 2.63 -16.11 11.36
N GLN A 100 1.95 -16.28 10.24
CA GLN A 100 0.56 -15.84 10.07
C GLN A 100 -0.34 -16.52 11.10
N GLY A 101 -1.24 -15.74 11.72
CA GLY A 101 -2.08 -16.19 12.82
C GLY A 101 -1.45 -16.08 14.21
N ASP A 102 -0.17 -15.69 14.30
CA ASP A 102 0.46 -15.36 15.59
C ASP A 102 -0.03 -13.99 16.07
N PHE A 103 -0.45 -13.89 17.32
CA PHE A 103 -0.95 -12.65 17.92
C PHE A 103 0.04 -11.48 17.75
N PHE A 104 1.33 -11.72 17.89
CA PHE A 104 2.37 -10.68 17.75
C PHE A 104 2.57 -10.20 16.30
N VAL A 105 2.10 -10.95 15.31
CA VAL A 105 2.09 -10.56 13.91
C VAL A 105 0.77 -9.86 13.55
N GLU A 106 -0.35 -10.41 14.00
CA GLU A 106 -1.68 -9.90 13.67
C GLU A 106 -1.99 -8.56 14.36
N SER A 107 -1.57 -8.40 15.63
CA SER A 107 -1.88 -7.19 16.39
C SER A 107 -1.34 -5.89 15.76
N PRO A 108 -0.09 -5.80 15.28
CA PRO A 108 0.39 -4.62 14.56
C PRO A 108 -0.35 -4.35 13.27
N ILE A 109 -0.74 -5.41 12.56
CA ILE A 109 -1.48 -5.30 11.30
C ILE A 109 -2.86 -4.71 11.59
N ILE A 110 -3.56 -5.22 12.60
CA ILE A 110 -4.87 -4.73 13.03
C ILE A 110 -4.80 -3.25 13.45
N LEU A 111 -3.80 -2.88 14.24
CA LEU A 111 -3.64 -1.49 14.66
C LEU A 111 -3.36 -0.56 13.48
N LEU A 112 -2.46 -0.96 12.57
CA LEU A 112 -2.18 -0.17 11.36
C LEU A 112 -3.41 -0.07 10.46
N ALA A 113 -4.16 -1.16 10.30
CA ALA A 113 -5.42 -1.16 9.54
C ALA A 113 -6.45 -0.20 10.14
N ALA A 114 -6.61 -0.20 11.47
CA ALA A 114 -7.50 0.72 12.16
C ALA A 114 -7.08 2.19 11.96
N ILE A 115 -5.79 2.48 12.01
CA ILE A 115 -5.26 3.84 11.75
C ILE A 115 -5.51 4.24 10.30
N ILE A 116 -5.24 3.36 9.33
CA ILE A 116 -5.50 3.62 7.91
C ILE A 116 -6.99 3.90 7.68
N TRP A 117 -7.87 3.06 8.25
CA TRP A 117 -9.31 3.23 8.12
C TRP A 117 -9.80 4.51 8.80
N PHE A 118 -9.29 4.84 9.99
CA PHE A 118 -9.55 6.12 10.63
C PHE A 118 -9.21 7.30 9.72
N LEU A 119 -8.00 7.31 9.15
CA LEU A 119 -7.58 8.36 8.24
C LEU A 119 -8.40 8.40 6.94
N ARG A 120 -8.96 7.26 6.51
CA ARG A 120 -9.87 7.16 5.36
C ARG A 120 -11.22 7.86 5.63
N ILE A 121 -11.78 7.69 6.83
CA ILE A 121 -13.09 8.26 7.18
C ILE A 121 -12.99 9.67 7.76
N TYR A 122 -11.85 10.04 8.34
CA TYR A 122 -11.64 11.36 8.91
C TYR A 122 -11.46 12.42 7.82
N GLU A 123 -12.26 13.51 7.87
CA GLU A 123 -12.22 14.60 6.91
C GLU A 123 -12.16 14.15 5.43
N ASP A 124 -13.03 13.21 5.05
CA ASP A 124 -13.12 12.65 3.69
C ASP A 124 -11.79 12.09 3.14
N GLY A 125 -10.95 11.56 4.02
CA GLY A 125 -9.67 10.94 3.64
C GLY A 125 -8.56 11.95 3.32
N ARG A 126 -8.72 13.21 3.67
CA ARG A 126 -7.73 14.27 3.40
C ARG A 126 -6.32 13.92 3.90
N TYR A 127 -6.24 13.24 5.03
CA TYR A 127 -4.98 12.84 5.67
C TYR A 127 -4.65 11.35 5.43
N CYS A 128 -5.40 10.67 4.58
CA CYS A 128 -5.17 9.25 4.30
C CYS A 128 -3.95 9.06 3.40
N THR A 129 -2.77 9.25 3.98
CA THR A 129 -1.47 9.03 3.35
C THR A 129 -0.55 8.27 4.29
N PHE A 130 0.37 7.50 3.72
CA PHE A 130 1.28 6.67 4.52
C PHE A 130 2.12 7.48 5.53
N PRO A 131 2.68 8.67 5.20
CA PRO A 131 3.35 9.49 6.21
C PRO A 131 2.47 9.88 7.39
N HIS A 132 1.18 10.20 7.18
CA HIS A 132 0.27 10.51 8.28
C HIS A 132 -0.03 9.26 9.13
N ALA A 133 -0.18 8.09 8.50
CA ALA A 133 -0.38 6.84 9.24
C ALA A 133 0.83 6.53 10.14
N VAL A 134 2.05 6.70 9.64
CA VAL A 134 3.29 6.53 10.42
C VAL A 134 3.38 7.55 11.56
N GLU A 135 3.08 8.82 11.29
CA GLU A 135 3.11 9.88 12.31
C GLU A 135 2.06 9.61 13.42
N PHE A 136 0.88 9.12 13.04
CA PHE A 136 -0.16 8.74 14.00
C PHE A 136 0.28 7.54 14.84
N LEU A 137 0.85 6.50 14.22
CA LEU A 137 1.36 5.30 14.90
C LEU A 137 2.47 5.60 15.91
N ASN A 138 3.25 6.66 15.67
CA ASN A 138 4.32 7.08 16.58
C ASN A 138 3.82 7.79 17.85
N ARG A 139 2.53 8.08 17.97
CA ARG A 139 1.96 8.66 19.18
C ARG A 139 1.80 7.61 20.28
N PRO A 140 1.82 8.03 21.57
CA PRO A 140 1.53 7.12 22.67
C PRO A 140 0.15 6.49 22.53
N TYR A 141 0.01 5.22 22.87
CA TYR A 141 -1.26 4.49 22.80
C TYR A 141 -2.38 5.18 23.61
N ALA A 142 -2.05 5.78 24.74
CA ALA A 142 -2.99 6.59 25.53
C ALA A 142 -3.60 7.78 24.76
N GLN A 143 -2.98 8.23 23.68
CA GLN A 143 -3.51 9.25 22.77
C GLN A 143 -4.21 8.64 21.56
N ILE A 144 -3.72 7.52 21.05
CA ILE A 144 -4.26 6.84 19.86
C ILE A 144 -5.62 6.22 20.14
N PHE A 145 -5.73 5.41 21.20
CA PHE A 145 -6.92 4.62 21.44
C PHE A 145 -8.18 5.46 21.70
N PRO A 146 -8.18 6.53 22.52
CA PRO A 146 -9.40 7.35 22.68
C PRO A 146 -9.91 7.95 21.37
N ILE A 147 -9.00 8.24 20.41
CA ILE A 147 -9.38 8.77 19.12
C ILE A 147 -10.00 7.66 18.27
N LEU A 148 -9.33 6.51 18.15
CA LEU A 148 -9.82 5.39 17.34
C LEU A 148 -11.15 4.84 17.89
N THR A 149 -11.27 4.66 19.19
CA THR A 149 -12.48 4.11 19.83
C THR A 149 -13.65 5.10 19.92
N SER A 150 -13.44 6.37 19.55
CA SER A 150 -14.56 7.32 19.39
C SER A 150 -15.45 7.01 18.18
N TYR A 151 -15.00 6.11 17.30
CA TYR A 151 -15.76 5.57 16.17
C TYR A 151 -16.18 4.13 16.50
N ASP A 152 -17.49 3.86 16.56
CA ASP A 152 -18.04 2.56 16.98
C ASP A 152 -17.49 1.39 16.15
N GLU A 153 -17.32 1.57 14.84
CA GLU A 153 -16.74 0.55 13.95
C GLU A 153 -15.31 0.19 14.35
N LEU A 154 -14.49 1.19 14.66
CA LEU A 154 -13.09 0.98 15.07
C LEU A 154 -13.00 0.46 16.51
N ALA A 155 -13.89 0.87 17.40
CA ALA A 155 -13.96 0.35 18.75
C ALA A 155 -14.21 -1.18 18.73
N ASN A 156 -15.18 -1.62 17.92
CA ASN A 156 -15.47 -3.05 17.75
C ASN A 156 -14.30 -3.80 17.10
N TYR A 157 -13.67 -3.20 16.10
CA TYR A 157 -12.55 -3.82 15.38
C TYR A 157 -11.31 -3.97 16.28
N LEU A 158 -11.06 -3.02 17.18
CA LEU A 158 -9.92 -3.02 18.10
C LEU A 158 -10.18 -3.73 19.43
N SER A 159 -11.42 -4.17 19.70
CA SER A 159 -11.79 -4.78 20.99
C SER A 159 -10.81 -5.88 21.45
N PRO A 160 -10.42 -6.88 20.63
CA PRO A 160 -9.47 -7.91 21.06
C PRO A 160 -8.08 -7.34 21.43
N PHE A 161 -7.67 -6.27 20.78
CA PHE A 161 -6.41 -5.60 21.07
C PHE A 161 -6.50 -4.80 22.38
N MET A 162 -7.61 -4.10 22.61
CA MET A 162 -7.86 -3.32 23.81
C MET A 162 -7.97 -4.20 25.06
N ASP A 163 -8.65 -5.35 24.96
CA ASP A 163 -8.75 -6.33 26.04
C ASP A 163 -7.38 -6.83 26.48
N ALA A 164 -6.48 -7.09 25.51
CA ALA A 164 -5.10 -7.48 25.80
C ALA A 164 -4.28 -6.34 26.43
N TRP A 165 -4.51 -5.10 26.00
CA TRP A 165 -3.86 -3.92 26.55
C TRP A 165 -4.28 -3.64 28.00
N GLU A 166 -5.57 -3.64 28.29
CA GLU A 166 -6.13 -3.39 29.63
C GLU A 166 -5.82 -4.53 30.60
N GLY A 167 -5.72 -5.77 30.11
CA GLY A 167 -5.35 -6.96 30.89
C GLY A 167 -3.92 -6.97 31.41
N GLY A 168 -3.14 -5.89 31.25
CA GLY A 168 -1.77 -5.78 31.74
C GLY A 168 -0.73 -6.46 30.85
N ALA A 169 -1.11 -6.88 29.65
CA ALA A 169 -0.22 -7.44 28.62
C ALA A 169 0.67 -6.37 27.94
N GLN A 170 0.87 -5.21 28.59
CA GLN A 170 1.75 -4.14 28.07
C GLN A 170 3.16 -4.64 27.72
N GLU A 171 3.68 -5.59 28.47
CA GLU A 171 4.97 -6.23 28.18
C GLU A 171 4.91 -7.16 26.97
N GLN A 172 3.72 -7.69 26.65
CA GLN A 172 3.49 -8.58 25.50
C GLN A 172 3.13 -7.81 24.22
N LEU A 173 2.59 -6.59 24.36
CA LEU A 173 2.28 -5.68 23.27
C LEU A 173 3.49 -4.81 22.88
N GLN A 174 4.71 -5.31 22.95
CA GLN A 174 5.88 -4.68 22.32
C GLN A 174 5.76 -4.69 20.79
N VAL A 175 4.72 -4.04 20.33
CA VAL A 175 4.34 -3.89 18.93
C VAL A 175 4.78 -2.51 18.44
N ARG A 176 6.00 -2.13 18.76
CA ARG A 176 6.66 -1.06 18.03
C ARG A 176 7.63 -1.69 17.06
N PRO A 177 7.51 -1.32 15.75
CA PRO A 177 8.52 -1.71 14.79
C PRO A 177 9.89 -1.17 15.15
#